data_d88034995c654873addd466205d9946e
#
_entry.id   d88034995c654873addd466205d9946e
#
_cell.length_a   1.000
_cell.length_b   1.000
_cell.length_c   1.000
_cell.angle_alpha   90.00
_cell.angle_beta   90.00
_cell.angle_gamma   90.00
#
_symmetry.space_group_name_H-M   'P 1'
#
loop_
_entity.id
_entity.type
_entity.pdbx_description
1 polymer ?
#
loop_
_entity_poly.entity_id
_entity_poly.type
_entity_poly.pdbx_seq_one_letter_code
_entity_poly.pdbx_strand_id
1 'polypeptide(L)'
;MRPKLTTEALCGDDVCGEESRPLRADAQRNRARLLEAAEAVFAAEGISVPVDLIAEKAGVGVGTLYRHFPTKEKLFEAILIGRIDEIVDDARARVDSDDPGAAFFAFLAHLVEESASKRDLIQALMGAGVEIELAVAESKRNLEEAVSRLLEVAQRAGAVRDDVSSAVVLSLVGATCIAADHPHGSAMPQAILAIICDGLRPPHADSSATPPA
;
A
#
# COMPACT_ATOMS: atom_id res chain seq x y z
N MET A 1 -53.26 -57.88 7.99
CA MET A 1 -52.52 -57.64 9.20
C MET A 1 -51.19 -57.07 8.76
N ARG A 2 -51.02 -55.74 8.79
CA ARG A 2 -49.80 -55.02 8.33
C ARG A 2 -49.06 -54.47 9.57
N PRO A 3 -47.74 -54.62 9.73
CA PRO A 3 -47.00 -53.89 10.75
C PRO A 3 -46.60 -52.54 10.22
N LYS A 4 -46.72 -51.53 11.06
CA LYS A 4 -46.31 -50.14 10.87
C LYS A 4 -44.78 -50.05 10.98
N LEU A 5 -44.10 -49.42 10.00
CA LEU A 5 -42.76 -49.01 10.05
C LEU A 5 -42.76 -47.59 10.62
N THR A 6 -42.10 -47.43 11.75
CA THR A 6 -41.78 -46.15 12.39
C THR A 6 -40.52 -45.61 11.75
N THR A 7 -40.61 -44.44 11.12
CA THR A 7 -39.47 -43.68 10.63
C THR A 7 -39.00 -42.79 11.76
N GLU A 8 -37.87 -43.10 12.37
CA GLU A 8 -37.11 -42.17 13.19
C GLU A 8 -36.19 -41.37 12.29
N ALA A 9 -36.45 -40.06 12.26
CA ALA A 9 -35.61 -39.07 11.65
C ALA A 9 -34.39 -38.84 12.54
N LEU A 10 -33.23 -39.24 12.06
CA LEU A 10 -31.96 -38.82 12.62
C LEU A 10 -31.66 -37.41 12.11
N CYS A 11 -31.81 -36.47 13.02
CA CYS A 11 -31.26 -35.14 12.92
C CYS A 11 -29.78 -35.27 13.28
N GLY A 12 -28.88 -35.13 12.32
CA GLY A 12 -27.44 -35.15 12.47
C GLY A 12 -26.86 -33.77 12.13
N ASP A 13 -26.53 -33.03 13.16
CA ASP A 13 -25.29 -32.34 13.41
C ASP A 13 -24.82 -31.23 12.47
N ASP A 14 -25.31 -30.03 12.75
CA ASP A 14 -24.65 -28.76 12.50
C ASP A 14 -23.59 -28.50 13.62
N VAL A 15 -22.43 -29.15 13.58
CA VAL A 15 -21.32 -28.87 14.52
C VAL A 15 -19.98 -28.60 13.80
N CYS A 16 -19.99 -28.13 12.56
CA CYS A 16 -18.76 -27.95 11.81
C CYS A 16 -18.34 -26.47 11.57
N GLY A 17 -19.01 -25.50 12.18
CA GLY A 17 -18.83 -24.07 11.88
C GLY A 17 -18.04 -23.24 12.90
N GLU A 18 -17.97 -23.62 14.16
CA GLU A 18 -17.51 -22.73 15.23
C GLU A 18 -16.04 -22.90 15.63
N GLU A 19 -15.45 -24.06 15.49
CA GLU A 19 -14.04 -24.28 15.86
C GLU A 19 -13.02 -23.69 14.88
N SER A 20 -13.43 -23.38 13.64
CA SER A 20 -12.52 -22.83 12.62
C SER A 20 -12.30 -21.31 12.72
N ARG A 21 -13.18 -20.57 13.41
CA ARG A 21 -13.15 -19.12 13.54
C ARG A 21 -12.01 -18.61 14.43
N PRO A 22 -11.77 -19.17 15.64
CA PRO A 22 -10.63 -18.78 16.47
C PRO A 22 -9.29 -19.05 15.81
N LEU A 23 -9.12 -20.22 15.19
CA LEU A 23 -7.87 -20.61 14.51
C LEU A 23 -7.51 -19.69 13.34
N ARG A 24 -8.51 -19.24 12.56
CA ARG A 24 -8.30 -18.28 11.47
C ARG A 24 -7.91 -16.91 12.00
N ALA A 25 -8.56 -16.44 13.07
CA ALA A 25 -8.24 -15.18 13.70
C ALA A 25 -6.82 -15.18 14.31
N ASP A 26 -6.39 -16.29 14.92
CA ASP A 26 -5.04 -16.47 15.44
C ASP A 26 -4.00 -16.48 14.32
N ALA A 27 -4.28 -17.18 13.21
CA ALA A 27 -3.41 -17.19 12.04
C ALA A 27 -3.26 -15.79 11.43
N GLN A 28 -4.34 -15.01 11.33
CA GLN A 28 -4.30 -13.63 10.86
C GLN A 28 -3.48 -12.73 11.79
N ARG A 29 -3.68 -12.84 13.11
CA ARG A 29 -2.88 -12.10 14.10
C ARG A 29 -1.40 -12.44 14.02
N ASN A 30 -1.06 -13.72 13.89
CA ASN A 30 0.32 -14.15 13.75
C ASN A 30 0.94 -13.64 12.45
N ARG A 31 0.18 -13.65 11.34
CA ARG A 31 0.64 -13.09 10.06
C ARG A 31 0.91 -11.59 10.17
N ALA A 32 0.02 -10.81 10.80
CA ALA A 32 0.21 -9.37 11.00
C ALA A 32 1.46 -9.08 11.85
N ARG A 33 1.63 -9.80 12.99
CA ARG A 33 2.81 -9.65 13.85
C ARG A 33 4.12 -9.99 13.13
N LEU A 34 4.10 -11.00 12.26
CA LEU A 34 5.28 -11.36 11.44
C LEU A 34 5.63 -10.26 10.45
N LEU A 35 4.65 -9.64 9.78
CA LEU A 35 4.89 -8.53 8.84
C LEU A 35 5.45 -7.32 9.56
N GLU A 36 4.83 -6.89 10.67
CA GLU A 36 5.30 -5.78 11.50
C GLU A 36 6.73 -6.00 12.02
N ALA A 37 7.02 -7.20 12.55
CA ALA A 37 8.36 -7.55 13.01
C ALA A 37 9.38 -7.56 11.86
N ALA A 38 9.00 -8.07 10.68
CA ALA A 38 9.86 -8.10 9.52
C ALA A 38 10.22 -6.69 9.04
N GLU A 39 9.26 -5.81 8.94
CA GLU A 39 9.51 -4.41 8.58
C GLU A 39 10.45 -3.72 9.56
N ALA A 40 10.22 -3.88 10.85
CA ALA A 40 11.07 -3.30 11.88
C ALA A 40 12.50 -3.86 11.87
N VAL A 41 12.66 -5.17 11.60
CA VAL A 41 13.99 -5.80 11.47
C VAL A 41 14.70 -5.32 10.22
N PHE A 42 14.02 -5.31 9.08
CA PHE A 42 14.63 -4.89 7.81
C PHE A 42 15.01 -3.39 7.82
N ALA A 43 14.21 -2.56 8.48
CA ALA A 43 14.55 -1.14 8.65
C ALA A 43 15.78 -0.91 9.53
N ALA A 44 15.97 -1.73 10.58
CA ALA A 44 17.07 -1.58 11.53
C ALA A 44 18.36 -2.26 11.06
N GLU A 45 18.28 -3.43 10.44
CA GLU A 45 19.41 -4.32 10.21
C GLU A 45 19.63 -4.65 8.71
N GLY A 46 18.75 -4.12 7.85
CA GLY A 46 18.77 -4.40 6.41
C GLY A 46 18.17 -5.76 6.06
N ILE A 47 18.04 -6.00 4.75
CA ILE A 47 17.31 -7.17 4.23
C ILE A 47 18.09 -8.49 4.29
N SER A 48 19.39 -8.44 4.59
CA SER A 48 20.24 -9.65 4.61
C SER A 48 20.06 -10.49 5.87
N VAL A 49 19.29 -10.01 6.85
CA VAL A 49 19.05 -10.70 8.13
C VAL A 49 18.40 -12.07 7.96
N PRO A 50 18.72 -13.03 8.83
CA PRO A 50 18.04 -14.32 8.89
C PRO A 50 16.57 -14.15 9.26
N VAL A 51 15.68 -14.93 8.65
CA VAL A 51 14.23 -14.91 8.96
C VAL A 51 13.93 -15.38 10.39
N ASP A 52 14.83 -16.14 11.00
CA ASP A 52 14.70 -16.61 12.38
C ASP A 52 14.61 -15.44 13.38
N LEU A 53 15.37 -14.37 13.14
CA LEU A 53 15.32 -13.16 13.95
C LEU A 53 13.94 -12.47 13.86
N ILE A 54 13.31 -12.53 12.70
CA ILE A 54 11.95 -12.00 12.49
C ILE A 54 10.94 -12.82 13.31
N ALA A 55 11.04 -14.14 13.28
CA ALA A 55 10.16 -15.01 14.05
C ALA A 55 10.31 -14.77 15.57
N GLU A 56 11.56 -14.63 16.05
CA GLU A 56 11.86 -14.29 17.44
C GLU A 56 11.24 -12.95 17.84
N LYS A 57 11.43 -11.91 17.03
CA LYS A 57 10.89 -10.56 17.28
C LYS A 57 9.36 -10.53 17.24
N ALA A 58 8.74 -11.32 16.38
CA ALA A 58 7.29 -11.50 16.31
C ALA A 58 6.73 -12.33 17.48
N GLY A 59 7.58 -12.99 18.24
CA GLY A 59 7.18 -13.90 19.34
C GLY A 59 6.44 -15.14 18.84
N VAL A 60 6.84 -15.68 17.66
CA VAL A 60 6.28 -16.88 17.05
C VAL A 60 7.38 -17.89 16.73
N GLY A 61 7.02 -19.16 16.63
CA GLY A 61 8.00 -20.18 16.22
C GLY A 61 8.38 -20.03 14.74
N VAL A 62 9.63 -20.33 14.38
CA VAL A 62 10.14 -20.31 13.00
C VAL A 62 9.30 -21.19 12.07
N GLY A 63 8.78 -22.32 12.54
CA GLY A 63 7.85 -23.16 11.77
C GLY A 63 6.52 -22.46 11.46
N THR A 64 6.07 -21.54 12.31
CA THR A 64 4.90 -20.71 12.05
C THR A 64 5.18 -19.68 10.97
N LEU A 65 6.37 -19.05 10.99
CA LEU A 65 6.79 -18.13 9.94
C LEU A 65 6.78 -18.83 8.57
N TYR A 66 7.43 -19.99 8.45
CA TYR A 66 7.49 -20.72 7.16
C TYR A 66 6.15 -21.26 6.68
N ARG A 67 5.17 -21.47 7.58
CA ARG A 67 3.78 -21.78 7.17
C ARG A 67 3.09 -20.60 6.53
N HIS A 68 3.35 -19.38 7.00
CA HIS A 68 2.78 -18.16 6.44
C HIS A 68 3.55 -17.67 5.21
N PHE A 69 4.86 -17.77 5.25
CA PHE A 69 5.78 -17.28 4.23
C PHE A 69 6.81 -18.35 3.92
N PRO A 70 6.54 -19.24 2.95
CA PRO A 70 7.39 -20.39 2.63
C PRO A 70 8.81 -20.00 2.22
N THR A 71 9.00 -18.79 1.69
CA THR A 71 10.30 -18.24 1.33
C THR A 71 10.42 -16.78 1.80
N LYS A 72 11.65 -16.28 1.83
CA LYS A 72 11.93 -14.88 2.18
C LYS A 72 11.32 -13.90 1.17
N GLU A 73 11.30 -14.28 -0.10
CA GLU A 73 10.68 -13.53 -1.19
C GLU A 73 9.17 -13.38 -0.97
N LYS A 74 8.49 -14.46 -0.51
CA LYS A 74 7.06 -14.40 -0.15
C LYS A 74 6.75 -13.51 1.05
N LEU A 75 7.68 -13.40 1.98
CA LEU A 75 7.59 -12.42 3.07
C LEU A 75 7.73 -10.99 2.52
N PHE A 76 8.72 -10.75 1.66
CA PHE A 76 8.92 -9.47 1.01
C PHE A 76 7.73 -9.03 0.16
N GLU A 77 7.22 -9.93 -0.67
CA GLU A 77 6.00 -9.72 -1.46
C GLU A 77 4.83 -9.28 -0.59
N ALA A 78 4.60 -9.97 0.53
CA ALA A 78 3.51 -9.65 1.43
C ALA A 78 3.69 -8.29 2.12
N ILE A 79 4.92 -7.88 2.45
CA ILE A 79 5.22 -6.55 2.98
C ILE A 79 4.92 -5.48 1.93
N LEU A 80 5.37 -5.69 0.69
CA LEU A 80 5.15 -4.71 -0.38
C LEU A 80 3.67 -4.54 -0.72
N ILE A 81 2.92 -5.64 -0.79
CA ILE A 81 1.46 -5.62 -0.98
C ILE A 81 0.80 -4.83 0.15
N GLY A 82 1.12 -5.16 1.42
CA GLY A 82 0.54 -4.46 2.57
C GLY A 82 0.78 -2.95 2.54
N ARG A 83 1.97 -2.53 2.10
CA ARG A 83 2.31 -1.11 1.95
C ARG A 83 1.51 -0.41 0.85
N ILE A 84 1.36 -1.06 -0.29
CA ILE A 84 0.54 -0.51 -1.37
C ILE A 84 -0.91 -0.40 -0.91
N ASP A 85 -1.43 -1.42 -0.22
CA ASP A 85 -2.80 -1.43 0.27
C ASP A 85 -3.06 -0.32 1.31
N GLU A 86 -2.11 -0.03 2.22
CA GLU A 86 -2.18 1.11 3.14
C GLU A 86 -2.28 2.46 2.40
N ILE A 87 -1.50 2.64 1.34
CA ILE A 87 -1.53 3.84 0.51
C ILE A 87 -2.87 3.95 -0.25
N VAL A 88 -3.38 2.82 -0.75
CA VAL A 88 -4.70 2.74 -1.40
C VAL A 88 -5.81 3.16 -0.44
N ASP A 89 -5.76 2.68 0.78
CA ASP A 89 -6.77 3.00 1.80
C ASP A 89 -6.69 4.48 2.23
N ASP A 90 -5.48 5.05 2.36
CA ASP A 90 -5.30 6.49 2.61
C ASP A 90 -5.86 7.34 1.45
N ALA A 91 -5.57 6.98 0.19
CA ALA A 91 -6.12 7.66 -0.96
C ALA A 91 -7.66 7.63 -0.97
N ARG A 92 -8.24 6.45 -0.71
CA ARG A 92 -9.71 6.27 -0.64
C ARG A 92 -10.36 7.09 0.47
N ALA A 93 -9.74 7.12 1.66
CA ALA A 93 -10.25 7.87 2.80
C ALA A 93 -10.30 9.39 2.55
N ARG A 94 -9.48 9.90 1.63
CA ARG A 94 -9.41 11.34 1.29
C ARG A 94 -10.38 11.78 0.20
N VAL A 95 -11.00 10.85 -0.52
CA VAL A 95 -11.90 11.17 -1.66
C VAL A 95 -13.10 12.03 -1.23
N ASP A 96 -13.62 11.78 -0.03
CA ASP A 96 -14.81 12.47 0.51
C ASP A 96 -14.45 13.68 1.38
N SER A 97 -13.24 14.24 1.22
CA SER A 97 -12.81 15.44 1.96
C SER A 97 -13.58 16.68 1.54
N ASP A 98 -13.90 17.55 2.50
CA ASP A 98 -14.51 18.87 2.26
C ASP A 98 -13.58 19.82 1.47
N ASP A 99 -12.26 19.60 1.52
CA ASP A 99 -11.25 20.30 0.71
C ASP A 99 -10.48 19.29 -0.15
N PRO A 100 -10.95 18.98 -1.36
CA PRO A 100 -10.31 18.02 -2.24
C PRO A 100 -8.90 18.40 -2.66
N GLY A 101 -8.63 19.70 -2.79
CA GLY A 101 -7.31 20.20 -3.15
C GLY A 101 -6.29 19.94 -2.03
N ALA A 102 -6.60 20.35 -0.81
CA ALA A 102 -5.76 20.09 0.34
C ALA A 102 -5.56 18.57 0.57
N ALA A 103 -6.62 17.77 0.42
CA ALA A 103 -6.59 16.34 0.57
C ALA A 103 -5.64 15.68 -0.45
N PHE A 104 -5.70 16.09 -1.72
CA PHE A 104 -4.82 15.58 -2.78
C PHE A 104 -3.35 15.92 -2.53
N PHE A 105 -3.03 17.18 -2.24
CA PHE A 105 -1.64 17.58 -1.99
C PHE A 105 -1.08 16.99 -0.70
N ALA A 106 -1.90 16.83 0.35
CA ALA A 106 -1.51 16.12 1.57
C ALA A 106 -1.24 14.63 1.31
N PHE A 107 -2.02 13.98 0.44
CA PHE A 107 -1.76 12.62 0.00
C PHE A 107 -0.42 12.50 -0.73
N LEU A 108 -0.09 13.41 -1.65
CA LEU A 108 1.20 13.39 -2.34
C LEU A 108 2.38 13.57 -1.37
N ALA A 109 2.23 14.45 -0.38
CA ALA A 109 3.25 14.65 0.65
C ALA A 109 3.48 13.37 1.47
N HIS A 110 2.39 12.73 1.90
CA HIS A 110 2.44 11.46 2.62
C HIS A 110 3.09 10.35 1.79
N LEU A 111 2.72 10.24 0.51
CA LEU A 111 3.27 9.24 -0.40
C LEU A 111 4.79 9.39 -0.60
N VAL A 112 5.28 10.62 -0.73
CA VAL A 112 6.72 10.91 -0.84
C VAL A 112 7.45 10.60 0.48
N GLU A 113 6.87 10.98 1.63
CA GLU A 113 7.45 10.73 2.95
C GLU A 113 7.56 9.22 3.25
N GLU A 114 6.49 8.46 2.99
CA GLU A 114 6.48 7.00 3.13
C GLU A 114 7.53 6.35 2.23
N SER A 115 7.61 6.78 0.99
CA SER A 115 8.60 6.26 0.04
C SER A 115 10.04 6.58 0.44
N ALA A 116 10.28 7.76 0.99
CA ALA A 116 11.62 8.18 1.44
C ALA A 116 12.06 7.42 2.70
N SER A 117 11.15 7.20 3.66
CA SER A 117 11.45 6.53 4.93
C SER A 117 11.77 5.03 4.78
N LYS A 118 11.30 4.42 3.69
CA LYS A 118 11.38 2.96 3.47
C LYS A 118 12.13 2.59 2.19
N ARG A 119 12.92 3.51 1.68
CA ARG A 119 13.66 3.37 0.42
C ARG A 119 14.48 2.09 0.33
N ASP A 120 15.32 1.84 1.34
CA ASP A 120 16.22 0.69 1.34
C ASP A 120 15.45 -0.64 1.26
N LEU A 121 14.31 -0.70 1.94
CA LEU A 121 13.40 -1.84 1.86
C LEU A 121 12.80 -1.98 0.46
N ILE A 122 12.33 -0.88 -0.14
CA ILE A 122 11.73 -0.88 -1.48
C ILE A 122 12.76 -1.29 -2.54
N GLN A 123 13.98 -0.72 -2.50
CA GLN A 123 15.05 -1.08 -3.45
C GLN A 123 15.43 -2.54 -3.33
N ALA A 124 15.53 -3.04 -2.12
CA ALA A 124 15.83 -4.42 -1.84
C ALA A 124 14.74 -5.37 -2.34
N LEU A 125 13.48 -4.99 -2.20
CA LEU A 125 12.33 -5.74 -2.71
C LEU A 125 12.31 -5.72 -4.25
N MET A 126 12.59 -4.59 -4.86
CA MET A 126 12.68 -4.48 -6.33
C MET A 126 13.86 -5.27 -6.92
N GLY A 127 14.95 -5.42 -6.17
CA GLY A 127 16.09 -6.26 -6.55
C GLY A 127 15.85 -7.77 -6.46
N ALA A 128 14.78 -8.21 -5.80
CA ALA A 128 14.49 -9.64 -5.56
C ALA A 128 13.86 -10.39 -6.75
N GLY A 129 13.54 -9.71 -7.86
CA GLY A 129 13.23 -10.34 -9.15
C GLY A 129 11.79 -10.24 -9.67
N VAL A 130 11.61 -10.78 -10.87
CA VAL A 130 10.41 -10.66 -11.72
C VAL A 130 9.13 -11.25 -11.10
N GLU A 131 9.24 -12.23 -10.22
CA GLU A 131 8.07 -12.88 -9.61
C GLU A 131 7.32 -11.94 -8.66
N ILE A 132 8.03 -11.04 -7.95
CA ILE A 132 7.40 -10.05 -7.08
C ILE A 132 6.58 -9.03 -7.88
N GLU A 133 7.05 -8.65 -9.06
CA GLU A 133 6.37 -7.67 -9.90
C GLU A 133 5.00 -8.16 -10.39
N LEU A 134 4.89 -9.43 -10.72
CA LEU A 134 3.61 -10.07 -11.05
C LEU A 134 2.67 -10.14 -9.85
N ALA A 135 3.19 -10.49 -8.69
CA ALA A 135 2.38 -10.64 -7.48
C ALA A 135 1.79 -9.31 -6.99
N VAL A 136 2.51 -8.19 -7.16
CA VAL A 136 2.03 -6.85 -6.77
C VAL A 136 1.24 -6.13 -7.86
N ALA A 137 1.07 -6.75 -9.05
CA ALA A 137 0.42 -6.10 -10.18
C ALA A 137 -1.04 -5.69 -9.89
N GLU A 138 -1.77 -6.47 -9.11
CA GLU A 138 -3.13 -6.14 -8.68
C GLU A 138 -3.14 -4.95 -7.72
N SER A 139 -2.29 -4.94 -6.69
CA SER A 139 -2.17 -3.82 -5.75
C SER A 139 -1.72 -2.54 -6.45
N LYS A 140 -0.83 -2.62 -7.44
CA LYS A 140 -0.45 -1.47 -8.29
C LYS A 140 -1.64 -0.91 -9.08
N ARG A 141 -2.50 -1.76 -9.65
CA ARG A 141 -3.73 -1.31 -10.33
C ARG A 141 -4.69 -0.64 -9.36
N ASN A 142 -4.90 -1.24 -8.18
CA ASN A 142 -5.74 -0.66 -7.13
C ASN A 142 -5.24 0.72 -6.69
N LEU A 143 -3.92 0.89 -6.61
CA LEU A 143 -3.29 2.18 -6.32
C LEU A 143 -3.58 3.19 -7.42
N GLU A 144 -3.39 2.82 -8.68
CA GLU A 144 -3.66 3.71 -9.81
C GLU A 144 -5.13 4.16 -9.85
N GLU A 145 -6.06 3.23 -9.63
CA GLU A 145 -7.50 3.52 -9.55
C GLU A 145 -7.83 4.47 -8.37
N ALA A 146 -7.27 4.22 -7.18
CA ALA A 146 -7.51 5.06 -6.01
C ALA A 146 -6.96 6.48 -6.21
N VAL A 147 -5.74 6.59 -6.75
CA VAL A 147 -5.12 7.89 -7.05
C VAL A 147 -5.87 8.60 -8.17
N SER A 148 -6.33 7.89 -9.22
CA SER A 148 -7.16 8.47 -10.27
C SER A 148 -8.43 9.09 -9.71
N ARG A 149 -9.09 8.38 -8.81
CA ARG A 149 -10.32 8.89 -8.17
C ARG A 149 -10.07 10.14 -7.34
N LEU A 150 -9.02 10.14 -6.51
CA LEU A 150 -8.66 11.30 -5.69
C LEU A 150 -8.26 12.50 -6.56
N LEU A 151 -7.50 12.27 -7.64
CA LEU A 151 -7.11 13.28 -8.61
C LEU A 151 -8.34 13.89 -9.31
N GLU A 152 -9.27 13.07 -9.79
CA GLU A 152 -10.50 13.53 -10.44
C GLU A 152 -11.34 14.46 -9.55
N VAL A 153 -11.40 14.17 -8.26
CA VAL A 153 -12.14 15.01 -7.30
C VAL A 153 -11.43 16.36 -7.13
N ALA A 154 -10.10 16.38 -7.02
CA ALA A 154 -9.32 17.61 -6.92
C ALA A 154 -9.34 18.45 -8.22
N GLN A 155 -9.35 17.81 -9.40
CA GLN A 155 -9.49 18.46 -10.70
C GLN A 155 -10.88 19.10 -10.86
N ARG A 156 -11.94 18.38 -10.50
CA ARG A 156 -13.33 18.94 -10.53
C ARG A 156 -13.50 20.11 -9.58
N ALA A 157 -12.78 20.14 -8.46
CA ALA A 157 -12.73 21.27 -7.55
C ALA A 157 -11.89 22.46 -8.08
N GLY A 158 -11.22 22.29 -9.23
CA GLY A 158 -10.33 23.32 -9.78
C GLY A 158 -9.03 23.51 -9.01
N ALA A 159 -8.67 22.60 -8.11
CA ALA A 159 -7.46 22.66 -7.31
C ALA A 159 -6.22 22.10 -8.02
N VAL A 160 -6.45 21.19 -8.96
CA VAL A 160 -5.42 20.55 -9.80
C VAL A 160 -5.77 20.75 -11.26
N ARG A 161 -4.75 20.94 -12.11
CA ARG A 161 -4.91 21.06 -13.57
C ARG A 161 -5.54 19.79 -14.15
N ASP A 162 -6.35 19.92 -15.18
CA ASP A 162 -7.17 18.84 -15.75
C ASP A 162 -6.48 18.03 -16.87
N ASP A 163 -5.30 18.48 -17.32
CA ASP A 163 -4.51 17.85 -18.38
C ASP A 163 -3.47 16.84 -17.89
N VAL A 164 -3.48 16.47 -16.59
CA VAL A 164 -2.61 15.43 -16.04
C VAL A 164 -3.39 14.18 -15.62
N SER A 165 -2.79 13.02 -15.82
CA SER A 165 -3.35 11.72 -15.42
C SER A 165 -2.71 11.19 -14.13
N SER A 166 -3.37 10.22 -13.48
CA SER A 166 -2.83 9.50 -12.33
C SER A 166 -1.48 8.83 -12.63
N ALA A 167 -1.31 8.29 -13.83
CA ALA A 167 -0.05 7.69 -14.27
C ALA A 167 1.11 8.71 -14.29
N VAL A 168 0.85 9.94 -14.75
CA VAL A 168 1.85 11.03 -14.70
C VAL A 168 2.18 11.38 -13.26
N VAL A 169 1.17 11.56 -12.39
CA VAL A 169 1.36 11.87 -10.97
C VAL A 169 2.19 10.80 -10.28
N LEU A 170 1.84 9.52 -10.44
CA LEU A 170 2.59 8.41 -9.85
C LEU A 170 4.02 8.31 -10.38
N SER A 171 4.23 8.60 -11.67
CA SER A 171 5.58 8.64 -12.26
C SER A 171 6.43 9.75 -11.67
N LEU A 172 5.87 10.94 -11.44
CA LEU A 172 6.56 12.06 -10.81
C LEU A 172 6.96 11.74 -9.36
N VAL A 173 6.04 11.13 -8.60
CA VAL A 173 6.33 10.67 -7.23
C VAL A 173 7.42 9.60 -7.25
N GLY A 174 7.34 8.62 -8.14
CA GLY A 174 8.36 7.58 -8.30
C GLY A 174 9.75 8.16 -8.62
N ALA A 175 9.81 9.15 -9.52
CA ALA A 175 11.06 9.86 -9.83
C ALA A 175 11.62 10.61 -8.62
N THR A 176 10.76 11.18 -7.77
CA THR A 176 11.18 11.84 -6.51
C THR A 176 11.86 10.85 -5.56
N CYS A 177 11.32 9.63 -5.46
CA CYS A 177 11.89 8.57 -4.63
C CYS A 177 13.29 8.14 -5.12
N ILE A 178 13.51 8.05 -6.45
CA ILE A 178 14.80 7.72 -7.04
C ILE A 178 15.81 8.87 -6.84
N ALA A 179 15.37 10.12 -7.01
CA ALA A 179 16.23 11.30 -6.86
C ALA A 179 16.77 11.47 -5.43
N ALA A 180 16.10 10.90 -4.44
CA ALA A 180 16.54 10.94 -3.06
C ALA A 180 17.82 10.11 -2.78
N ASP A 181 18.27 9.27 -3.71
CA ASP A 181 19.54 8.51 -3.62
C ASP A 181 20.79 9.38 -3.85
N HIS A 182 20.62 10.65 -4.20
CA HIS A 182 21.76 11.52 -4.45
C HIS A 182 22.36 12.06 -3.13
N PRO A 183 23.70 12.29 -3.07
CA PRO A 183 24.40 12.67 -1.83
C PRO A 183 24.06 14.08 -1.31
N HIS A 184 23.04 14.74 -1.84
CA HIS A 184 22.66 16.12 -1.51
C HIS A 184 21.63 16.22 -0.37
N GLY A 185 21.35 15.13 0.35
CA GLY A 185 20.67 15.18 1.63
C GLY A 185 19.14 14.98 1.63
N SER A 186 18.62 14.82 2.82
CA SER A 186 17.22 14.50 3.15
C SER A 186 16.18 15.57 2.74
N ALA A 187 16.62 16.78 2.34
CA ALA A 187 15.72 17.86 1.91
C ALA A 187 15.32 17.81 0.42
N MET A 188 15.99 16.98 -0.39
CA MET A 188 15.76 16.90 -1.84
C MET A 188 14.33 16.43 -2.18
N PRO A 189 13.77 15.38 -1.56
CA PRO A 189 12.41 14.92 -1.87
C PRO A 189 11.35 16.01 -1.63
N GLN A 190 11.46 16.75 -0.53
CA GLN A 190 10.52 17.82 -0.20
C GLN A 190 10.63 18.99 -1.17
N ALA A 191 11.84 19.36 -1.61
CA ALA A 191 12.04 20.40 -2.59
C ALA A 191 11.45 20.02 -3.96
N ILE A 192 11.66 18.79 -4.41
CA ILE A 192 11.09 18.27 -5.65
C ILE A 192 9.55 18.21 -5.53
N LEU A 193 9.04 17.73 -4.40
CA LEU A 193 7.60 17.69 -4.15
C LEU A 193 6.96 19.07 -4.24
N ALA A 194 7.60 20.11 -3.67
CA ALA A 194 7.11 21.49 -3.76
C ALA A 194 6.97 21.94 -5.21
N ILE A 195 7.98 21.68 -6.05
CA ILE A 195 7.96 21.99 -7.49
C ILE A 195 6.84 21.23 -8.21
N ILE A 196 6.67 19.93 -7.89
CA ILE A 196 5.59 19.10 -8.45
C ILE A 196 4.24 19.68 -8.06
N CYS A 197 4.03 19.99 -6.79
CA CYS A 197 2.78 20.56 -6.31
C CYS A 197 2.45 21.89 -6.98
N ASP A 198 3.44 22.76 -7.19
CA ASP A 198 3.25 24.03 -7.90
C ASP A 198 2.91 23.80 -9.38
N GLY A 199 3.57 22.84 -10.02
CA GLY A 199 3.30 22.46 -11.41
C GLY A 199 1.95 21.78 -11.62
N LEU A 200 1.38 21.15 -10.58
CA LEU A 200 0.07 20.50 -10.62
C LEU A 200 -1.10 21.48 -10.38
N ARG A 201 -0.83 22.68 -9.84
CA ARG A 201 -1.88 23.70 -9.72
C ARG A 201 -2.31 24.21 -11.09
N PRO A 202 -3.57 24.62 -11.25
CA PRO A 202 -4.02 25.24 -12.49
C PRO A 202 -3.15 26.45 -12.83
N PRO A 203 -2.81 26.67 -14.12
CA PRO A 203 -2.12 27.88 -14.51
C PRO A 203 -2.99 29.06 -14.08
N HIS A 204 -2.37 30.06 -13.46
CA HIS A 204 -3.07 31.30 -13.15
C HIS A 204 -3.57 31.86 -14.48
N ALA A 205 -4.89 32.08 -14.60
CA ALA A 205 -5.43 32.81 -15.72
C ALA A 205 -4.81 34.23 -15.64
N ASP A 206 -3.78 34.46 -16.45
CA ASP A 206 -3.21 35.79 -16.60
C ASP A 206 -4.33 36.74 -17.02
N SER A 207 -4.81 37.55 -16.07
CA SER A 207 -5.81 38.59 -16.26
C SER A 207 -5.29 39.78 -17.08
N SER A 208 -4.31 39.58 -17.94
CA SER A 208 -3.65 40.65 -18.71
C SER A 208 -3.43 40.35 -20.19
N ALA A 209 -4.48 39.80 -20.85
CA ALA A 209 -4.56 39.92 -22.30
C ALA A 209 -5.64 40.97 -22.63
N THR A 210 -5.32 42.23 -22.40
CA THR A 210 -6.03 43.34 -23.11
C THR A 210 -5.59 43.22 -24.57
N PRO A 211 -6.52 42.97 -25.54
CA PRO A 211 -6.17 43.01 -26.94
C PRO A 211 -5.72 44.42 -27.33
N PRO A 212 -4.68 44.61 -28.12
CA PRO A 212 -4.33 45.92 -28.65
C PRO A 212 -5.44 46.36 -29.60
N ALA A 213 -5.85 47.60 -29.43
CA ALA A 213 -6.84 48.33 -30.27
C ALA A 213 -6.31 48.58 -31.69
#